data_72275709510e9ec5e37cb64268fef5e2
#
_entry.id   72275709510e9ec5e37cb64268fef5e2
#
_cell.length_a   1.000
_cell.length_b   1.000
_cell.length_c   1.000
_cell.angle_alpha   90.00
_cell.angle_beta   90.00
_cell.angle_gamma   90.00
#
_symmetry.space_group_name_H-M   'P 1'
#
loop_
_entity.id
_entity.type
_entity.pdbx_description
1 polymer ?
#
loop_
_entity_poly.entity_id
_entity_poly.type
_entity_poly.pdbx_seq_one_letter_code
_entity_poly.pdbx_strand_id
1 'polypeptide(L)'
;MAPLCGPSPGSPLPWRQVLGSGPCPSVRPPLDTHAAPARSSPLVEGLTSIMARTKHCLLIVDDEPNVCDSVHDLLRREFHVLKALSADEGYRLMQEEEVHIVMSDQRMPQISGVELLTKVKARYPQAIRMLFTGFADLESVIAAINQGHIFQFVRKPWQPEELQMAVRYAAAEYDRLETIAREREQLLAEINGLENRLSALESEVHRLRLHDLPKDSPRTPESPEAPL
;
A
#
# COMPACT_ATOMS: atom_id res chain seq x y z
N MET A 1 28.22 52.44 -3.25
CA MET A 1 28.21 51.31 -2.28
C MET A 1 26.89 50.58 -2.42
N ALA A 2 26.90 49.51 -3.16
CA ALA A 2 25.73 48.61 -3.32
C ALA A 2 26.04 47.30 -2.61
N PRO A 3 25.12 46.73 -1.83
CA PRO A 3 25.35 45.43 -1.18
C PRO A 3 25.09 44.29 -2.15
N LEU A 4 25.99 43.31 -2.12
CA LEU A 4 25.98 42.07 -2.84
C LEU A 4 24.84 41.17 -2.31
N CYS A 5 23.90 40.81 -3.19
CA CYS A 5 22.88 39.81 -2.90
C CYS A 5 23.45 38.42 -3.24
N GLY A 6 23.67 37.60 -2.22
CA GLY A 6 24.07 36.19 -2.37
C GLY A 6 22.91 35.30 -2.84
N PRO A 7 23.20 34.17 -3.51
CA PRO A 7 22.14 33.30 -4.04
C PRO A 7 21.50 32.44 -2.95
N SER A 8 20.17 32.33 -3.02
CA SER A 8 19.35 31.44 -2.19
C SER A 8 19.61 29.97 -2.51
N PRO A 9 19.67 29.07 -1.53
CA PRO A 9 19.77 27.63 -1.77
C PRO A 9 18.36 27.03 -2.02
N GLY A 10 18.18 26.31 -3.12
CA GLY A 10 16.99 25.47 -3.29
C GLY A 10 16.37 25.39 -4.70
N SER A 11 17.18 25.22 -5.73
CA SER A 11 16.63 24.78 -7.02
C SER A 11 17.09 23.35 -7.33
N PRO A 12 16.18 22.41 -7.64
CA PRO A 12 16.59 21.08 -8.07
C PRO A 12 17.18 21.13 -9.48
N LEU A 13 18.34 20.50 -9.66
CA LEU A 13 19.07 20.39 -10.91
C LEU A 13 18.27 19.57 -11.95
N PRO A 14 18.28 19.97 -13.24
CA PRO A 14 17.72 19.18 -14.30
C PRO A 14 18.63 18.00 -14.62
N TRP A 15 18.11 16.76 -14.49
CA TRP A 15 18.78 15.49 -14.75
C TRP A 15 18.90 15.15 -16.25
N ARG A 16 19.36 16.10 -17.06
CA ARG A 16 19.70 15.90 -18.46
C ARG A 16 21.21 16.09 -18.62
N GLN A 17 21.98 15.01 -18.45
CA GLN A 17 23.27 14.78 -19.09
C GLN A 17 24.04 13.66 -18.39
N VAL A 18 23.78 12.40 -18.74
CA VAL A 18 24.79 11.33 -18.77
C VAL A 18 24.37 10.33 -19.87
N LEU A 19 24.72 10.63 -21.10
CA LEU A 19 24.88 9.63 -22.14
C LEU A 19 26.24 9.85 -22.78
N GLY A 20 27.25 9.23 -22.18
CA GLY A 20 28.55 9.02 -22.79
C GLY A 20 28.49 7.83 -23.75
N SER A 21 28.65 8.11 -25.02
CA SER A 21 28.86 7.14 -26.10
C SER A 21 30.24 6.51 -25.97
N GLY A 22 30.28 5.18 -25.70
CA GLY A 22 31.47 4.34 -25.81
C GLY A 22 31.10 2.95 -26.34
N PRO A 23 31.82 2.39 -27.30
CA PRO A 23 31.48 1.11 -27.90
C PRO A 23 31.83 -0.08 -27.00
N CYS A 24 30.93 -1.04 -26.94
CA CYS A 24 31.04 -2.27 -26.18
C CYS A 24 32.04 -3.24 -26.88
N PRO A 25 33.05 -3.81 -26.20
CA PRO A 25 33.87 -4.87 -26.78
C PRO A 25 33.14 -6.22 -26.75
N SER A 26 33.11 -6.88 -27.89
CA SER A 26 32.62 -8.23 -28.12
C SER A 26 33.48 -9.27 -27.38
N VAL A 27 32.95 -9.96 -26.41
CA VAL A 27 33.53 -11.17 -25.82
C VAL A 27 32.67 -12.36 -26.22
N ARG A 28 33.25 -13.29 -27.01
CA ARG A 28 32.66 -14.61 -27.32
C ARG A 28 32.82 -15.53 -26.09
N PRO A 29 31.81 -16.37 -25.76
CA PRO A 29 32.01 -17.42 -24.77
C PRO A 29 32.63 -18.67 -25.42
N PRO A 30 33.46 -19.44 -24.67
CA PRO A 30 33.94 -20.74 -25.12
C PRO A 30 32.86 -21.82 -24.94
N LEU A 31 32.85 -22.74 -25.90
CA LEU A 31 32.05 -23.96 -25.96
C LEU A 31 32.62 -25.07 -25.06
N ASP A 32 31.69 -25.86 -24.57
CA ASP A 32 31.81 -27.24 -24.07
C ASP A 32 32.39 -27.52 -22.68
N THR A 33 31.50 -27.98 -21.82
CA THR A 33 31.72 -29.25 -21.13
C THR A 33 30.39 -29.81 -20.59
N HIS A 34 30.14 -31.09 -20.89
CA HIS A 34 29.05 -31.91 -20.38
C HIS A 34 29.02 -31.87 -18.84
N ALA A 35 27.91 -31.42 -18.27
CA ALA A 35 27.56 -31.66 -16.86
C ALA A 35 26.15 -32.22 -16.80
N ALA A 36 26.02 -33.34 -16.12
CA ALA A 36 24.78 -34.07 -15.88
C ALA A 36 23.69 -33.24 -15.20
N PRO A 37 22.40 -33.56 -15.34
CA PRO A 37 21.31 -32.79 -14.75
C PRO A 37 21.35 -32.92 -13.23
N ALA A 38 21.66 -31.83 -12.54
CA ALA A 38 21.50 -31.71 -11.11
C ALA A 38 20.02 -31.83 -10.76
N ARG A 39 19.69 -32.79 -9.89
CA ARG A 39 18.35 -32.98 -9.32
C ARG A 39 17.93 -31.67 -8.64
N SER A 40 16.89 -31.05 -9.17
CA SER A 40 16.26 -29.88 -8.58
C SER A 40 15.71 -30.24 -7.19
N SER A 41 16.17 -29.54 -6.17
CA SER A 41 15.64 -29.66 -4.82
C SER A 41 14.21 -29.14 -4.76
N PRO A 42 13.28 -29.81 -4.04
CA PRO A 42 11.85 -29.48 -4.00
C PRO A 42 11.52 -28.13 -3.34
N LEU A 43 12.53 -27.42 -2.83
CA LEU A 43 12.37 -26.09 -2.20
C LEU A 43 12.26 -24.92 -3.21
N VAL A 44 12.59 -25.15 -4.49
CA VAL A 44 12.58 -24.08 -5.51
C VAL A 44 11.24 -24.02 -6.26
N GLU A 45 10.45 -25.11 -6.27
CA GLU A 45 9.13 -25.13 -6.93
C GLU A 45 8.06 -24.36 -6.16
N GLY A 46 8.22 -24.18 -4.85
CA GLY A 46 7.30 -23.38 -4.02
C GLY A 46 7.40 -21.87 -4.22
N LEU A 47 8.55 -21.36 -4.69
CA LEU A 47 8.76 -19.92 -4.87
C LEU A 47 8.33 -19.40 -6.25
N THR A 48 8.20 -20.27 -7.23
CA THR A 48 7.81 -19.88 -8.60
C THR A 48 6.29 -19.74 -8.75
N SER A 49 5.50 -20.31 -7.85
CA SER A 49 4.03 -20.23 -7.86
C SER A 49 3.47 -18.94 -7.25
N ILE A 50 4.28 -18.13 -6.59
CA ILE A 50 3.84 -16.88 -5.91
C ILE A 50 3.87 -15.66 -6.86
N MET A 51 4.40 -15.82 -8.07
CA MET A 51 4.58 -14.71 -9.03
C MET A 51 3.65 -14.77 -10.26
N ALA A 52 2.49 -15.38 -10.17
CA ALA A 52 1.39 -14.99 -11.03
C ALA A 52 0.83 -13.68 -10.44
N ARG A 53 1.48 -12.54 -10.74
CA ARG A 53 0.94 -11.22 -10.39
C ARG A 53 -0.44 -11.10 -11.03
N THR A 54 -1.46 -11.29 -10.24
CA THR A 54 -2.82 -10.92 -10.63
C THR A 54 -2.76 -9.44 -11.00
N LYS A 55 -3.26 -9.09 -12.19
CA LYS A 55 -3.27 -7.69 -12.64
C LYS A 55 -4.00 -6.85 -11.62
N HIS A 56 -3.48 -5.67 -11.30
CA HIS A 56 -4.22 -4.73 -10.46
C HIS A 56 -5.56 -4.39 -11.10
N CYS A 57 -6.61 -4.36 -10.29
CA CYS A 57 -7.94 -3.94 -10.70
C CYS A 57 -8.05 -2.42 -10.66
N LEU A 58 -8.36 -1.82 -11.81
CA LEU A 58 -8.57 -0.39 -12.01
C LEU A 58 -10.02 -0.15 -12.36
N LEU A 59 -10.72 0.65 -11.56
CA LEU A 59 -12.06 1.12 -11.85
C LEU A 59 -12.01 2.54 -12.44
N ILE A 60 -12.62 2.74 -13.59
CA ILE A 60 -12.81 4.04 -14.22
C ILE A 60 -14.26 4.44 -14.08
N VAL A 61 -14.51 5.67 -13.63
CA VAL A 61 -15.83 6.26 -13.48
C VAL A 61 -15.87 7.57 -14.25
N ASP A 62 -16.60 7.58 -15.37
CA ASP A 62 -16.73 8.75 -16.25
C ASP A 62 -18.07 8.63 -16.99
N ASP A 63 -18.87 9.70 -17.04
CA ASP A 63 -20.16 9.69 -17.72
C ASP A 63 -20.05 9.68 -19.26
N GLU A 64 -18.84 9.89 -19.78
CA GLU A 64 -18.52 9.77 -21.19
C GLU A 64 -18.02 8.35 -21.55
N PRO A 65 -18.82 7.49 -22.23
CA PRO A 65 -18.41 6.12 -22.58
C PRO A 65 -17.11 6.08 -23.40
N ASN A 66 -16.89 7.07 -24.29
CA ASN A 66 -15.69 7.14 -25.13
C ASN A 66 -14.41 7.33 -24.29
N VAL A 67 -14.49 8.05 -23.18
CA VAL A 67 -13.37 8.22 -22.24
C VAL A 67 -13.06 6.87 -21.56
N CYS A 68 -14.09 6.21 -21.03
CA CYS A 68 -13.97 4.89 -20.43
C CYS A 68 -13.35 3.87 -21.39
N ASP A 69 -13.80 3.85 -22.66
CA ASP A 69 -13.29 2.93 -23.68
C ASP A 69 -11.83 3.24 -24.05
N SER A 70 -11.49 4.51 -24.20
CA SER A 70 -10.12 4.93 -24.52
C SER A 70 -9.13 4.53 -23.43
N VAL A 71 -9.48 4.74 -22.16
CA VAL A 71 -8.66 4.38 -21.01
C VAL A 71 -8.58 2.86 -20.85
N HIS A 72 -9.71 2.15 -21.03
CA HIS A 72 -9.75 0.69 -21.02
C HIS A 72 -8.79 0.12 -22.08
N ASP A 73 -8.87 0.56 -23.33
CA ASP A 73 -8.04 0.04 -24.42
C ASP A 73 -6.56 0.31 -24.22
N LEU A 74 -6.23 1.45 -23.63
CA LEU A 74 -4.86 1.81 -23.28
C LEU A 74 -4.26 0.92 -22.18
N LEU A 75 -5.05 0.57 -21.15
CA LEU A 75 -4.55 -0.05 -19.91
C LEU A 75 -4.84 -1.55 -19.78
N ARG A 76 -5.77 -2.14 -20.54
CA ARG A 76 -6.22 -3.54 -20.43
C ARG A 76 -5.12 -4.60 -20.57
N ARG A 77 -3.98 -4.25 -21.16
CA ARG A 77 -2.85 -5.17 -21.26
C ARG A 77 -2.14 -5.37 -19.91
N GLU A 78 -2.10 -4.34 -19.08
CA GLU A 78 -1.37 -4.33 -17.80
C GLU A 78 -2.30 -4.45 -16.60
N PHE A 79 -3.53 -3.96 -16.70
CA PHE A 79 -4.51 -3.88 -15.63
C PHE A 79 -5.79 -4.66 -15.97
N HIS A 80 -6.51 -5.09 -14.93
CA HIS A 80 -7.91 -5.48 -15.06
C HIS A 80 -8.75 -4.21 -14.94
N VAL A 81 -9.37 -3.79 -16.04
CA VAL A 81 -10.04 -2.48 -16.11
C VAL A 81 -11.55 -2.67 -16.08
N LEU A 82 -12.18 -2.11 -15.05
CA LEU A 82 -13.62 -2.00 -14.90
C LEU A 82 -14.07 -0.61 -15.34
N LYS A 83 -15.26 -0.52 -15.93
CA LYS A 83 -15.87 0.74 -16.41
C LYS A 83 -17.19 0.97 -15.71
N ALA A 84 -17.42 2.21 -15.26
CA ALA A 84 -18.69 2.68 -14.74
C ALA A 84 -19.04 4.03 -15.38
N LEU A 85 -20.28 4.19 -15.79
CA LEU A 85 -20.76 5.42 -16.41
C LEU A 85 -21.44 6.37 -15.42
N SER A 86 -21.43 5.99 -14.15
CA SER A 86 -21.95 6.81 -13.06
C SER A 86 -21.25 6.47 -11.75
N ALA A 87 -21.33 7.41 -10.80
CA ALA A 87 -20.80 7.19 -9.47
C ALA A 87 -21.48 6.03 -8.72
N ASP A 88 -22.78 5.85 -8.89
CA ASP A 88 -23.55 4.76 -8.27
C ASP A 88 -23.13 3.41 -8.82
N GLU A 89 -22.93 3.30 -10.13
CA GLU A 89 -22.40 2.09 -10.76
C GLU A 89 -20.99 1.80 -10.29
N GLY A 90 -20.12 2.82 -10.23
CA GLY A 90 -18.76 2.68 -9.71
C GLY A 90 -18.74 2.18 -8.28
N TYR A 91 -19.60 2.74 -7.43
CA TYR A 91 -19.70 2.31 -6.04
C TYR A 91 -20.21 0.87 -5.89
N ARG A 92 -21.14 0.44 -6.75
CA ARG A 92 -21.62 -0.95 -6.79
C ARG A 92 -20.51 -1.92 -7.19
N LEU A 93 -19.74 -1.60 -8.25
CA LEU A 93 -18.62 -2.42 -8.69
C LEU A 93 -17.56 -2.58 -7.59
N MET A 94 -17.32 -1.56 -6.79
CA MET A 94 -16.41 -1.64 -5.64
C MET A 94 -16.92 -2.54 -4.50
N GLN A 95 -18.22 -2.86 -4.47
CA GLN A 95 -18.76 -3.83 -3.51
C GLN A 95 -18.66 -5.27 -4.01
N GLU A 96 -18.64 -5.45 -5.33
CA GLU A 96 -18.64 -6.76 -6.00
C GLU A 96 -17.20 -7.24 -6.30
N GLU A 97 -16.27 -6.30 -6.52
CA GLU A 97 -14.89 -6.57 -6.97
C GLU A 97 -13.87 -5.91 -6.05
N GLU A 98 -12.70 -6.54 -5.90
CA GLU A 98 -11.56 -5.96 -5.19
C GLU A 98 -10.85 -4.92 -6.08
N VAL A 99 -11.19 -3.65 -5.89
CA VAL A 99 -10.65 -2.54 -6.66
C VAL A 99 -9.44 -1.93 -5.96
N HIS A 100 -8.29 -1.96 -6.63
CA HIS A 100 -7.03 -1.41 -6.12
C HIS A 100 -6.86 0.07 -6.42
N ILE A 101 -7.31 0.51 -7.59
CA ILE A 101 -7.20 1.89 -8.08
C ILE A 101 -8.57 2.36 -8.57
N VAL A 102 -9.02 3.53 -8.11
CA VAL A 102 -10.22 4.19 -8.59
C VAL A 102 -9.83 5.47 -9.28
N MET A 103 -10.28 5.64 -10.51
CA MET A 103 -10.07 6.84 -11.31
C MET A 103 -11.43 7.41 -11.69
N SER A 104 -11.72 8.64 -11.28
CA SER A 104 -13.02 9.29 -11.50
C SER A 104 -12.87 10.58 -12.28
N ASP A 105 -13.81 10.86 -13.17
CA ASP A 105 -13.96 12.23 -13.70
C ASP A 105 -14.44 13.18 -12.59
N GLN A 106 -14.06 14.46 -12.70
CA GLN A 106 -14.49 15.50 -11.76
C GLN A 106 -15.93 15.93 -11.99
N ARG A 107 -16.36 16.02 -13.25
CA ARG A 107 -17.66 16.59 -13.63
C ARG A 107 -18.62 15.52 -14.08
N MET A 108 -19.23 14.85 -13.14
CA MET A 108 -20.28 13.86 -13.43
C MET A 108 -21.65 14.39 -13.00
N PRO A 109 -22.73 13.91 -13.62
CA PRO A 109 -24.09 14.16 -13.15
C PRO A 109 -24.25 13.66 -11.71
N GLN A 110 -25.06 14.37 -10.91
CA GLN A 110 -25.45 14.05 -9.53
C GLN A 110 -24.38 14.31 -8.46
N ILE A 111 -23.17 13.76 -8.58
CA ILE A 111 -22.08 14.00 -7.63
C ILE A 111 -20.76 14.24 -8.36
N SER A 112 -19.90 15.05 -7.77
CA SER A 112 -18.56 15.29 -8.29
C SER A 112 -17.62 14.12 -8.03
N GLY A 113 -16.53 14.00 -8.84
CA GLY A 113 -15.49 13.00 -8.61
C GLY A 113 -14.86 13.12 -7.23
N VAL A 114 -14.64 14.33 -6.73
CA VAL A 114 -14.12 14.55 -5.37
C VAL A 114 -15.07 13.96 -4.31
N GLU A 115 -16.38 14.14 -4.45
CA GLU A 115 -17.37 13.58 -3.51
C GLU A 115 -17.39 12.06 -3.56
N LEU A 116 -17.34 11.46 -4.76
CA LEU A 116 -17.21 10.01 -4.91
C LEU A 116 -15.96 9.50 -4.23
N LEU A 117 -14.79 10.09 -4.54
CA LEU A 117 -13.50 9.63 -3.99
C LEU A 117 -13.40 9.85 -2.48
N THR A 118 -14.09 10.84 -1.93
CA THR A 118 -14.23 11.03 -0.47
C THR A 118 -14.99 9.86 0.17
N LYS A 119 -16.11 9.43 -0.44
CA LYS A 119 -16.87 8.26 0.02
C LYS A 119 -16.04 6.98 -0.12
N VAL A 120 -15.30 6.83 -1.23
CA VAL A 120 -14.39 5.71 -1.44
C VAL A 120 -13.32 5.65 -0.35
N LYS A 121 -12.68 6.78 -0.02
CA LYS A 121 -11.70 6.85 1.07
C LYS A 121 -12.25 6.36 2.40
N ALA A 122 -13.47 6.75 2.74
CA ALA A 122 -14.10 6.39 4.01
C ALA A 122 -14.37 4.87 4.11
N ARG A 123 -14.76 4.21 3.01
CA ARG A 123 -15.15 2.79 2.98
C ARG A 123 -14.04 1.86 2.55
N TYR A 124 -13.19 2.32 1.62
CA TYR A 124 -12.09 1.56 1.01
C TYR A 124 -10.78 2.36 1.12
N PRO A 125 -10.25 2.53 2.34
CA PRO A 125 -9.08 3.39 2.58
C PRO A 125 -7.82 2.95 1.85
N GLN A 126 -7.70 1.66 1.53
CA GLN A 126 -6.56 1.07 0.83
C GLN A 126 -6.57 1.38 -0.68
N ALA A 127 -7.75 1.55 -1.28
CA ALA A 127 -7.84 1.85 -2.71
C ALA A 127 -7.14 3.19 -3.02
N ILE A 128 -6.31 3.22 -4.05
CA ILE A 128 -5.67 4.45 -4.53
C ILE A 128 -6.67 5.25 -5.36
N ARG A 129 -6.84 6.52 -5.06
CA ARG A 129 -7.85 7.41 -5.64
C ARG A 129 -7.21 8.42 -6.56
N MET A 130 -7.58 8.38 -7.83
CA MET A 130 -7.13 9.30 -8.87
C MET A 130 -8.30 10.09 -9.44
N LEU A 131 -8.03 11.29 -9.93
CA LEU A 131 -9.04 12.16 -10.49
C LEU A 131 -8.65 12.61 -11.90
N PHE A 132 -9.59 12.54 -12.85
CA PHE A 132 -9.51 13.28 -14.09
C PHE A 132 -10.09 14.69 -13.92
N THR A 133 -9.41 15.70 -14.42
CA THR A 133 -9.86 17.09 -14.27
C THR A 133 -9.54 17.95 -15.48
N GLY A 134 -10.46 18.85 -15.82
CA GLY A 134 -10.23 19.95 -16.75
C GLY A 134 -9.56 21.15 -16.05
N PHE A 135 -9.25 22.19 -16.82
CA PHE A 135 -8.58 23.40 -16.32
C PHE A 135 -9.40 24.20 -15.28
N ALA A 136 -10.73 24.08 -15.30
CA ALA A 136 -11.61 24.94 -14.51
C ALA A 136 -11.77 24.51 -13.03
N ASP A 137 -11.32 23.31 -12.66
CA ASP A 137 -11.61 22.70 -11.35
C ASP A 137 -10.39 22.60 -10.42
N LEU A 138 -9.29 23.26 -10.81
CA LEU A 138 -7.99 23.06 -10.16
C LEU A 138 -7.98 23.40 -8.65
N GLU A 139 -8.71 24.43 -8.22
CA GLU A 139 -8.77 24.81 -6.80
C GLU A 139 -9.42 23.74 -5.93
N SER A 140 -10.54 23.18 -6.40
CA SER A 140 -11.26 22.10 -5.73
C SER A 140 -10.42 20.84 -5.61
N VAL A 141 -9.66 20.54 -6.68
CA VAL A 141 -8.74 19.39 -6.73
C VAL A 141 -7.58 19.56 -5.76
N ILE A 142 -6.96 20.72 -5.69
CA ILE A 142 -5.88 21.03 -4.75
C ILE A 142 -6.37 20.88 -3.30
N ALA A 143 -7.55 21.39 -2.98
CA ALA A 143 -8.15 21.23 -1.65
C ALA A 143 -8.36 19.75 -1.31
N ALA A 144 -8.87 18.94 -2.24
CA ALA A 144 -9.11 17.52 -2.05
C ALA A 144 -7.81 16.71 -1.88
N ILE A 145 -6.72 17.08 -2.58
CA ILE A 145 -5.39 16.48 -2.40
C ILE A 145 -4.86 16.81 -1.00
N ASN A 146 -4.91 18.07 -0.59
CA ASN A 146 -4.43 18.52 0.72
C ASN A 146 -5.17 17.85 1.89
N GLN A 147 -6.44 17.50 1.70
CA GLN A 147 -7.24 16.72 2.66
C GLN A 147 -6.96 15.21 2.58
N GLY A 148 -6.09 14.77 1.66
CA GLY A 148 -5.74 13.37 1.46
C GLY A 148 -6.87 12.52 0.88
N HIS A 149 -7.88 13.13 0.24
CA HIS A 149 -8.97 12.42 -0.43
C HIS A 149 -8.55 11.85 -1.78
N ILE A 150 -7.59 12.49 -2.43
CA ILE A 150 -7.06 12.14 -3.75
C ILE A 150 -5.56 11.92 -3.64
N PHE A 151 -5.07 10.84 -4.25
CA PHE A 151 -3.65 10.54 -4.34
C PHE A 151 -2.97 11.36 -5.44
N GLN A 152 -3.58 11.37 -6.63
CA GLN A 152 -3.05 12.06 -7.80
C GLN A 152 -4.19 12.48 -8.74
N PHE A 153 -3.97 13.53 -9.53
CA PHE A 153 -4.86 13.90 -10.62
C PHE A 153 -4.16 13.83 -11.97
N VAL A 154 -4.95 13.64 -13.03
CA VAL A 154 -4.51 13.66 -14.42
C VAL A 154 -5.37 14.70 -15.16
N ARG A 155 -4.73 15.60 -15.90
CA ARG A 155 -5.45 16.64 -16.62
C ARG A 155 -5.95 16.15 -17.98
N LYS A 156 -7.20 16.52 -18.31
CA LYS A 156 -7.77 16.34 -19.64
C LYS A 156 -7.38 17.55 -20.54
N PRO A 157 -6.94 17.34 -21.79
CA PRO A 157 -6.61 16.08 -22.44
C PRO A 157 -5.26 15.55 -21.96
N TRP A 158 -5.13 14.22 -21.81
CA TRP A 158 -3.88 13.54 -21.41
C TRP A 158 -3.15 12.92 -22.59
N GLN A 159 -1.86 12.72 -22.45
CA GLN A 159 -1.06 11.89 -23.33
C GLN A 159 -1.11 10.42 -22.85
N PRO A 160 -1.16 9.42 -23.78
CA PRO A 160 -1.21 8.00 -23.40
C PRO A 160 -0.10 7.59 -22.43
N GLU A 161 1.12 8.05 -22.66
CA GLU A 161 2.29 7.72 -21.84
C GLU A 161 2.19 8.34 -20.44
N GLU A 162 1.66 9.56 -20.34
CA GLU A 162 1.46 10.25 -19.07
C GLU A 162 0.44 9.49 -18.21
N LEU A 163 -0.69 9.08 -18.80
CA LEU A 163 -1.72 8.32 -18.12
C LEU A 163 -1.19 6.95 -17.66
N GLN A 164 -0.47 6.23 -18.54
CA GLN A 164 0.14 4.94 -18.17
C GLN A 164 1.10 5.07 -17.01
N MET A 165 1.97 6.09 -17.02
CA MET A 165 2.91 6.33 -15.92
C MET A 165 2.18 6.66 -14.61
N ALA A 166 1.14 7.49 -14.66
CA ALA A 166 0.35 7.85 -13.49
C ALA A 166 -0.31 6.62 -12.85
N VAL A 167 -0.90 5.73 -13.66
CA VAL A 167 -1.56 4.52 -13.16
C VAL A 167 -0.55 3.50 -12.64
N ARG A 168 0.61 3.33 -13.29
CA ARG A 168 1.69 2.48 -12.76
C ARG A 168 2.22 2.98 -11.42
N TYR A 169 2.34 4.29 -11.26
CA TYR A 169 2.74 4.89 -9.99
C TYR A 169 1.69 4.65 -8.89
N ALA A 170 0.40 4.75 -9.23
CA ALA A 170 -0.69 4.42 -8.31
C ALA A 170 -0.66 2.93 -7.90
N ALA A 171 -0.39 2.02 -8.85
CA ALA A 171 -0.26 0.59 -8.56
C ALA A 171 0.92 0.30 -7.62
N ALA A 172 2.08 0.91 -7.87
CA ALA A 172 3.24 0.76 -7.00
C ALA A 172 2.98 1.30 -5.57
N GLU A 173 2.21 2.38 -5.45
CA GLU A 173 1.83 2.92 -4.15
C GLU A 173 0.84 1.99 -3.42
N TYR A 174 -0.10 1.37 -4.15
CA TYR A 174 -0.96 0.35 -3.58
C TYR A 174 -0.15 -0.82 -3.01
N ASP A 175 0.78 -1.39 -3.79
CA ASP A 175 1.67 -2.46 -3.35
C ASP A 175 2.48 -2.09 -2.09
N ARG A 176 2.97 -0.84 -2.05
CA ARG A 176 3.71 -0.31 -0.90
C ARG A 176 2.84 -0.25 0.36
N LEU A 177 1.62 0.28 0.24
CA LEU A 177 0.68 0.37 1.36
C LEU A 177 0.23 -1.00 1.85
N GLU A 178 -0.01 -1.93 0.93
CA GLU A 178 -0.37 -3.31 1.26
C GLU A 178 0.76 -4.02 2.02
N THR A 179 2.01 -3.83 1.57
CA THR A 179 3.18 -4.40 2.26
C THR A 179 3.27 -3.87 3.69
N ILE A 180 3.15 -2.56 3.89
CA ILE A 180 3.17 -1.93 5.22
C ILE A 180 2.02 -2.46 6.10
N ALA A 181 0.83 -2.63 5.54
CA ALA A 181 -0.32 -3.16 6.28
C ALA A 181 -0.06 -4.61 6.76
N ARG A 182 0.49 -5.46 5.90
CA ARG A 182 0.85 -6.85 6.24
C ARG A 182 1.95 -6.92 7.30
N GLU A 183 3.01 -6.12 7.17
CA GLU A 183 4.09 -6.06 8.16
C GLU A 183 3.57 -5.61 9.53
N ARG A 184 2.71 -4.59 9.53
CA ARG A 184 2.05 -4.13 10.76
C ARG A 184 1.22 -5.22 11.43
N GLU A 185 0.44 -5.97 10.65
CA GLU A 185 -0.39 -7.07 11.16
C GLU A 185 0.47 -8.19 11.75
N GLN A 186 1.57 -8.55 11.09
CA GLN A 186 2.53 -9.53 11.59
C GLN A 186 3.16 -9.10 12.91
N LEU A 187 3.60 -7.84 13.02
CA LEU A 187 4.17 -7.29 14.25
C LEU A 187 3.17 -7.27 15.40
N LEU A 188 1.90 -6.92 15.13
CA LEU A 188 0.84 -6.96 16.14
C LEU A 188 0.57 -8.38 16.64
N ALA A 189 0.57 -9.37 15.74
CA ALA A 189 0.42 -10.78 16.12
C ALA A 189 1.60 -11.27 16.98
N GLU A 190 2.83 -10.86 16.68
CA GLU A 190 4.01 -11.17 17.46
C GLU A 190 3.95 -10.54 18.86
N ILE A 191 3.57 -9.25 18.96
CA ILE A 191 3.38 -8.56 20.25
C ILE A 191 2.37 -9.32 21.11
N ASN A 192 1.19 -9.63 20.58
CA ASN A 192 0.17 -10.38 21.29
C ASN A 192 0.68 -11.77 21.75
N GLY A 193 1.49 -12.43 20.92
CA GLY A 193 2.13 -13.70 21.27
C GLY A 193 3.12 -13.57 22.44
N LEU A 194 3.91 -12.49 22.47
CA LEU A 194 4.85 -12.22 23.55
C LEU A 194 4.14 -11.85 24.86
N GLU A 195 3.08 -11.04 24.80
CA GLU A 195 2.25 -10.67 25.95
C GLU A 195 1.61 -11.91 26.61
N ASN A 196 1.07 -12.84 25.80
CA ASN A 196 0.52 -14.09 26.31
C ASN A 196 1.58 -14.95 27.00
N ARG A 197 2.79 -15.04 26.43
CA ARG A 197 3.91 -15.78 27.06
C ARG A 197 4.35 -15.13 28.36
N LEU A 198 4.42 -13.80 28.41
CA LEU A 198 4.77 -13.05 29.60
C LEU A 198 3.76 -13.30 30.72
N SER A 199 2.48 -13.20 30.44
CA SER A 199 1.39 -13.49 31.41
C SER A 199 1.45 -14.94 31.93
N ALA A 200 1.74 -15.91 31.05
CA ALA A 200 1.92 -17.30 31.46
C ALA A 200 3.11 -17.49 32.41
N LEU A 201 4.24 -16.83 32.13
CA LEU A 201 5.43 -16.87 32.99
C LEU A 201 5.18 -16.18 34.34
N GLU A 202 4.49 -15.05 34.37
CA GLU A 202 4.11 -14.35 35.61
C GLU A 202 3.24 -15.26 36.50
N SER A 203 2.27 -15.95 35.89
CA SER A 203 1.40 -16.90 36.58
C SER A 203 2.21 -18.08 37.17
N GLU A 204 3.17 -18.57 36.41
CA GLU A 204 4.06 -19.66 36.86
C GLU A 204 4.95 -19.21 38.02
N VAL A 205 5.56 -18.02 37.92
CA VAL A 205 6.36 -17.43 39.03
C VAL A 205 5.51 -17.23 40.28
N HIS A 206 4.29 -16.76 40.14
CA HIS A 206 3.36 -16.59 41.27
C HIS A 206 3.07 -17.94 41.94
N ARG A 207 2.78 -18.98 41.13
CA ARG A 207 2.54 -20.34 41.64
C ARG A 207 3.73 -20.89 42.40
N LEU A 208 4.97 -20.74 41.91
CA LEU A 208 6.18 -21.19 42.55
C LEU A 208 6.43 -20.46 43.88
N ARG A 209 6.23 -19.14 43.92
CA ARG A 209 6.34 -18.34 45.14
C ARG A 209 5.37 -18.76 46.25
N LEU A 210 4.14 -19.16 45.89
CA LEU A 210 3.15 -19.65 46.86
C LEU A 210 3.49 -21.04 47.40
N HIS A 211 4.23 -21.86 46.62
CA HIS A 211 4.65 -23.19 47.05
C HIS A 211 5.81 -23.13 48.05
N ASP A 212 6.67 -22.13 47.98
CA ASP A 212 7.84 -21.97 48.82
C ASP A 212 7.56 -21.21 50.14
N LEU A 213 6.34 -20.83 50.43
CA LEU A 213 5.98 -20.27 51.70
C LEU A 213 6.01 -21.35 52.79
N PRO A 214 6.81 -21.19 53.90
CA PRO A 214 6.88 -22.17 54.96
C PRO A 214 5.48 -22.32 55.59
N LYS A 215 5.05 -23.58 55.74
CA LYS A 215 3.79 -23.97 56.35
C LYS A 215 3.78 -23.82 57.87
N ASP A 216 4.70 -23.06 58.43
CA ASP A 216 4.78 -22.82 59.85
C ASP A 216 3.83 -21.64 60.24
N SER A 217 2.60 -21.99 60.57
CA SER A 217 1.76 -21.10 61.37
C SER A 217 2.37 -20.99 62.78
N PRO A 218 2.58 -19.76 63.28
CA PRO A 218 2.93 -19.62 64.68
C PRO A 218 1.77 -20.19 65.52
N ARG A 219 2.07 -21.24 66.33
CA ARG A 219 1.20 -21.69 67.40
C ARG A 219 0.97 -20.47 68.30
N THR A 220 -0.24 -20.02 68.46
CA THR A 220 -0.65 -19.08 69.53
C THR A 220 -0.21 -19.64 70.85
N PRO A 221 0.52 -18.89 71.68
CA PRO A 221 0.83 -19.34 73.02
C PRO A 221 -0.46 -19.37 73.82
N GLU A 222 -0.79 -20.53 74.41
CA GLU A 222 -1.83 -20.69 75.41
C GLU A 222 -1.57 -19.70 76.55
N SER A 223 -2.58 -18.91 76.87
CA SER A 223 -2.58 -18.06 78.05
C SER A 223 -2.51 -18.91 79.31
N PRO A 224 -1.60 -18.62 80.28
CA PRO A 224 -1.61 -19.32 81.55
C PRO A 224 -2.82 -18.92 82.35
N GLU A 225 -3.62 -19.91 82.79
CA GLU A 225 -4.64 -19.76 83.78
C GLU A 225 -4.02 -19.17 85.05
N ALA A 226 -4.66 -18.14 85.61
CA ALA A 226 -4.37 -17.57 86.91
C ALA A 226 -4.96 -18.48 88.00
N PRO A 227 -4.21 -18.84 89.05
CA PRO A 227 -4.78 -19.47 90.21
C PRO A 227 -5.34 -18.41 91.19
N LEU A 228 -6.45 -18.73 91.83
CA LEU A 228 -7.23 -18.12 92.90
C LEU A 228 -6.51 -17.14 93.79
#